data_f36f8cdeac100696e86554716b72be39
#
_entry.id   f36f8cdeac100696e86554716b72be39
#
_cell.length_a   1.000
_cell.length_b   1.000
_cell.length_c   1.000
_cell.angle_alpha   90.00
_cell.angle_beta   90.00
_cell.angle_gamma   90.00
#
_symmetry.space_group_name_H-M   'P 1'
#
loop_
_entity.id
_entity.type
_entity.pdbx_description
1 polymer ?
#
loop_
_entity_poly.entity_id
_entity_poly.type
_entity_poly.pdbx_seq_one_letter_code
_entity_poly.pdbx_strand_id
1 'polypeptide(L)'
;MILVDTSVWIDHFHHSDPVLVSLLHEDEIGSHPLVAEELAMGSLRARDDVLRHLAHLRQFPVLSHDELLTLVAAHALWGRGLSPVDAHLLGSV
;
A
#
# COMPACT_ATOMS: atom_id res chain seq x y z
N MET A 1 0.77 5.97 -11.90
CA MET A 1 1.10 5.87 -10.48
C MET A 1 1.02 4.42 -10.05
N ILE A 2 2.04 3.93 -9.35
CA ILE A 2 2.16 2.52 -8.97
C ILE A 2 1.94 2.39 -7.47
N LEU A 3 1.05 1.49 -7.08
CA LEU A 3 0.84 1.14 -5.67
C LEU A 3 1.80 0.00 -5.30
N VAL A 4 2.57 0.22 -4.24
CA VAL A 4 3.52 -0.76 -3.71
C VAL A 4 2.92 -1.39 -2.45
N ASP A 5 2.84 -2.73 -2.45
CA ASP A 5 2.32 -3.47 -1.31
C ASP A 5 3.28 -3.40 -0.11
N THR A 6 2.73 -3.59 1.08
CA THR A 6 3.47 -3.55 2.35
C THR A 6 4.69 -4.48 2.34
N SER A 7 4.54 -5.71 1.84
CA SER A 7 5.63 -6.68 1.79
C SER A 7 6.82 -6.19 0.95
N VAL A 8 6.54 -5.51 -0.16
CA VAL A 8 7.59 -4.97 -1.04
C VAL A 8 8.34 -3.85 -0.34
N TRP A 9 7.63 -2.97 0.40
CA TRP A 9 8.27 -1.94 1.20
C TRP A 9 9.18 -2.54 2.28
N ILE A 10 8.71 -3.58 2.99
CA ILE A 10 9.48 -4.24 4.03
C ILE A 10 10.76 -4.84 3.44
N ASP A 11 10.66 -5.56 2.32
CA ASP A 11 11.81 -6.13 1.65
C ASP A 11 12.82 -5.05 1.24
N HIS A 12 12.33 -3.91 0.73
CA HIS A 12 13.17 -2.77 0.34
C HIS A 12 13.92 -2.19 1.55
N PHE A 13 13.29 -2.11 2.71
CA PHE A 13 13.93 -1.59 3.92
C PHE A 13 15.04 -2.52 4.45
N HIS A 14 14.94 -3.81 4.15
CA HIS A 14 15.98 -4.77 4.51
C HIS A 14 17.08 -4.85 3.44
N HIS A 15 16.69 -4.87 2.17
CA HIS A 15 17.59 -4.98 1.03
C HIS A 15 17.10 -4.02 -0.06
N SER A 16 17.76 -2.88 -0.19
CA SER A 16 17.38 -1.87 -1.17
C SER A 16 17.05 -2.46 -2.54
N ASP A 17 15.87 -2.14 -3.05
CA ASP A 17 15.40 -2.59 -4.35
C ASP A 17 15.71 -1.52 -5.40
N PRO A 18 16.63 -1.77 -6.36
CA PRO A 18 17.01 -0.77 -7.36
C PRO A 18 15.84 -0.32 -8.25
N VAL A 19 14.91 -1.24 -8.54
CA VAL A 19 13.73 -0.90 -9.35
C VAL A 19 12.83 0.06 -8.59
N LEU A 20 12.60 -0.20 -7.31
CA LEU A 20 11.79 0.68 -6.46
C LEU A 20 12.44 2.05 -6.30
N VAL A 21 13.76 2.09 -6.10
CA VAL A 21 14.51 3.35 -6.02
C VAL A 21 14.34 4.18 -7.30
N SER A 22 14.48 3.52 -8.44
CA SER A 22 14.31 4.18 -9.75
C SER A 22 12.92 4.77 -9.91
N LEU A 23 11.88 3.99 -9.56
CA LEU A 23 10.49 4.43 -9.65
C LEU A 23 10.18 5.59 -8.69
N LEU A 24 10.80 5.59 -7.51
CA LEU A 24 10.67 6.71 -6.57
C LEU A 24 11.29 7.98 -7.12
N HIS A 25 12.46 7.89 -7.75
CA HIS A 25 13.11 9.02 -8.40
C HIS A 25 12.30 9.58 -9.56
N GLU A 26 11.57 8.71 -10.27
CA GLU A 26 10.71 9.10 -11.39
C GLU A 26 9.32 9.59 -10.96
N ASP A 27 9.05 9.67 -9.67
CA ASP A 27 7.75 10.06 -9.09
C ASP A 27 6.60 9.18 -9.57
N GLU A 28 6.87 7.87 -9.75
CA GLU A 28 5.90 6.91 -10.23
C GLU A 28 5.18 6.15 -9.10
N ILE A 29 5.66 6.28 -7.87
CA ILE A 29 5.12 5.54 -6.71
C ILE A 29 4.10 6.39 -5.97
N GLY A 30 2.94 5.79 -5.71
CA GLY A 30 1.94 6.34 -4.81
C GLY A 30 1.87 5.53 -3.52
N SER A 31 1.38 6.15 -2.46
CA SER A 31 1.14 5.50 -1.18
C SER A 31 -0.35 5.28 -0.96
N HIS A 32 -0.66 4.34 -0.10
CA HIS A 32 -2.03 4.08 0.34
C HIS A 32 -2.07 4.17 1.87
N PRO A 33 -3.07 4.85 2.46
CA PRO A 33 -3.16 4.96 3.92
C PRO A 33 -3.12 3.63 4.65
N LEU A 34 -3.74 2.57 4.10
CA LEU A 34 -3.73 1.26 4.75
C LEU A 34 -2.36 0.60 4.71
N VAL A 35 -1.55 0.83 3.66
CA VAL A 35 -0.16 0.38 3.62
C VAL A 35 0.66 1.10 4.69
N ALA A 36 0.49 2.41 4.80
CA ALA A 36 1.16 3.19 5.84
C ALA A 36 0.77 2.71 7.25
N GLU A 37 -0.51 2.39 7.47
CA GLU A 37 -0.98 1.86 8.75
C GLU A 37 -0.37 0.50 9.07
N GLU A 38 -0.27 -0.41 8.11
CA GLU A 38 0.40 -1.69 8.30
C GLU A 38 1.87 -1.52 8.66
N LEU A 39 2.56 -0.63 7.97
CA LEU A 39 3.97 -0.31 8.26
C LEU A 39 4.12 0.33 9.65
N ALA A 40 3.17 1.17 10.05
CA ALA A 40 3.16 1.82 11.36
C ALA A 40 3.04 0.81 12.52
N MET A 41 2.36 -0.31 12.27
CA MET A 41 2.17 -1.38 13.27
C MET A 41 3.39 -2.28 13.39
N GLY A 42 4.33 -2.21 12.46
CA GLY A 42 5.53 -3.04 12.45
C GLY A 42 6.69 -2.43 13.23
N SER A 43 7.77 -3.21 13.36
CA SER A 43 9.00 -2.82 14.09
C SER A 43 10.05 -2.27 13.12
N LEU A 44 9.71 -1.21 12.39
CA LEU A 44 10.62 -0.60 11.44
C LEU A 44 11.71 0.23 12.11
N ARG A 45 12.94 0.14 11.59
CA ARG A 45 13.98 1.12 11.85
C ARG A 45 13.56 2.45 11.25
N ALA A 46 13.84 3.55 11.94
CA ALA A 46 13.47 4.89 11.48
C ALA A 46 11.99 4.98 11.07
N ARG A 47 11.11 4.32 11.83
CA ARG A 47 9.67 4.25 11.57
C ARG A 47 9.05 5.61 11.28
N ASP A 48 9.37 6.62 12.08
CA ASP A 48 8.78 7.95 11.92
C ASP A 48 9.23 8.62 10.62
N ASP A 49 10.48 8.41 10.20
CA ASP A 49 10.99 8.92 8.93
C ASP A 49 10.31 8.24 7.75
N VAL A 50 10.12 6.92 7.82
CA VAL A 50 9.43 6.16 6.77
C VAL A 50 8.00 6.67 6.61
N LEU A 51 7.26 6.80 7.72
CA LEU A 51 5.88 7.27 7.68
C LEU A 51 5.77 8.69 7.14
N ARG A 52 6.73 9.55 7.48
CA ARG A 52 6.79 10.92 6.98
C ARG A 52 7.03 10.96 5.47
N HIS A 53 7.95 10.14 4.96
CA HIS A 53 8.20 10.03 3.52
C HIS A 53 6.98 9.50 2.76
N LEU A 54 6.31 8.48 3.29
CA LEU A 54 5.09 7.94 2.68
C LEU A 54 3.99 8.98 2.60
N ALA A 55 3.87 9.83 3.63
CA ALA A 55 2.87 10.89 3.66
C ALA A 55 3.10 11.96 2.58
N HIS A 56 4.32 12.11 2.08
CA HIS A 56 4.66 13.05 1.01
C HIS A 56 4.44 12.50 -0.40
N LEU A 57 4.26 11.18 -0.54
CA LEU A 57 3.92 10.58 -1.82
C LEU A 57 2.47 10.92 -2.20
N ARG A 58 2.15 10.81 -3.48
CA ARG A 58 0.74 10.87 -3.90
C ARG A 58 -0.03 9.76 -3.24
N GLN A 59 -1.25 10.06 -2.82
CA GLN A 59 -2.07 9.11 -2.09
C GLN A 59 -3.11 8.47 -3.02
N PHE A 60 -3.19 7.14 -2.99
CA PHE A 60 -4.32 6.43 -3.56
C PHE A 60 -5.57 6.66 -2.70
N PRO A 61 -6.76 6.69 -3.30
CA PRO A 61 -7.99 6.86 -2.54
C PRO A 61 -8.28 5.63 -1.69
N VAL A 62 -8.91 5.85 -0.52
CA VAL A 62 -9.42 4.79 0.33
C VAL A 62 -10.89 4.57 -0.02
N LEU A 63 -11.29 3.33 -0.28
CA LEU A 63 -12.69 3.00 -0.50
C LEU A 63 -13.48 3.17 0.79
N SER A 64 -14.74 3.63 0.66
CA SER A 64 -15.67 3.55 1.77
C SER A 64 -16.02 2.09 2.07
N HIS A 65 -16.63 1.86 3.23
CA HIS A 65 -17.12 0.54 3.60
C HIS A 65 -18.07 -0.03 2.52
N ASP A 66 -19.02 0.76 2.08
CA ASP A 66 -20.01 0.34 1.09
C ASP A 66 -19.38 0.08 -0.27
N GLU A 67 -18.44 0.92 -0.70
CA GLU A 67 -17.68 0.71 -1.92
C GLU A 67 -16.89 -0.59 -1.88
N LEU A 68 -16.26 -0.89 -0.75
CA LEU A 68 -15.52 -2.14 -0.56
C LEU A 68 -16.43 -3.35 -0.70
N LEU A 69 -17.58 -3.35 -0.01
CA LEU A 69 -18.53 -4.46 -0.07
C LEU A 69 -19.09 -4.64 -1.48
N THR A 70 -19.35 -3.56 -2.18
CA THR A 70 -19.79 -3.58 -3.59
C THR A 70 -18.72 -4.23 -4.48
N LEU A 71 -17.46 -3.84 -4.30
CA LEU A 71 -16.34 -4.42 -5.06
C LEU A 71 -16.21 -5.92 -4.81
N VAL A 72 -16.26 -6.33 -3.54
CA VAL A 72 -16.15 -7.74 -3.15
C VAL A 72 -17.27 -8.56 -3.80
N ALA A 73 -18.49 -8.06 -3.79
CA ALA A 73 -19.64 -8.74 -4.40
C ALA A 73 -19.52 -8.80 -5.92
N ALA A 74 -19.15 -7.69 -6.57
CA ALA A 74 -19.09 -7.58 -8.03
C ALA A 74 -18.04 -8.52 -8.65
N HIS A 75 -16.93 -8.75 -7.96
CA HIS A 75 -15.82 -9.56 -8.45
C HIS A 75 -15.66 -10.91 -7.72
N ALA A 76 -16.62 -11.27 -6.88
CA ALA A 76 -16.63 -12.54 -6.12
C ALA A 76 -15.31 -12.76 -5.37
N LEU A 77 -14.87 -11.75 -4.62
CA LEU A 77 -13.57 -11.78 -3.94
C LEU A 77 -13.59 -12.57 -2.62
N TRP A 78 -14.77 -13.00 -2.16
CA TRP A 78 -14.88 -13.76 -0.92
C TRP A 78 -14.37 -15.20 -1.09
N GLY A 79 -13.91 -15.78 0.00
CA GLY A 79 -13.48 -17.18 0.03
C GLY A 79 -12.17 -17.47 -0.68
N ARG A 80 -11.38 -16.43 -1.02
CA ARG A 80 -10.10 -16.55 -1.74
C ARG A 80 -8.88 -16.34 -0.88
N GLY A 81 -9.05 -16.18 0.43
CA GLY A 81 -7.94 -15.89 1.33
C GLY A 81 -7.46 -14.45 1.30
N LEU A 82 -8.18 -13.54 0.63
CA LEU A 82 -7.85 -12.12 0.61
C LEU A 82 -8.32 -11.46 1.91
N SER A 83 -7.48 -10.58 2.47
CA SER A 83 -7.87 -9.75 3.60
C SER A 83 -8.68 -8.53 3.13
N PRO A 84 -9.41 -7.86 4.04
CA PRO A 84 -10.05 -6.59 3.69
C PRO A 84 -9.06 -5.55 3.18
N VAL A 85 -7.83 -5.53 3.71
CA VAL A 85 -6.78 -4.61 3.22
C VAL A 85 -6.43 -4.92 1.76
N ASP A 86 -6.24 -6.19 1.41
CA ASP A 86 -5.97 -6.60 0.02
C ASP A 86 -7.07 -6.10 -0.91
N ALA A 87 -8.33 -6.24 -0.50
CA ALA A 87 -9.47 -5.80 -1.30
C ALA A 87 -9.49 -4.27 -1.45
N HIS A 88 -9.17 -3.52 -0.39
CA HIS A 88 -9.02 -2.06 -0.46
C HIS A 88 -7.96 -1.66 -1.47
N LEU A 89 -6.80 -2.32 -1.44
CA LEU A 89 -5.70 -2.00 -2.35
C LEU A 89 -6.09 -2.28 -3.80
N LEU A 90 -6.75 -3.40 -4.06
CA LEU A 90 -7.25 -3.74 -5.41
C LEU A 90 -8.22 -2.69 -5.93
N GLY A 91 -9.11 -2.20 -5.08
CA GLY A 91 -10.13 -1.24 -5.47
C GLY A 91 -9.61 0.18 -5.63
N SER A 92 -8.42 0.48 -5.10
CA SER A 92 -7.83 1.83 -5.11
C SER A 92 -7.08 2.15 -6.40
N VAL A 93 -6.69 1.14 -7.14
CA VAL A 93 -5.87 1.30 -8.36
C VAL A 93 -6.71 1.44 -9.63
#